data_4ac6f7d0a5ee13e9d5527cafcaa7c6c6
#
_entry.id   4ac6f7d0a5ee13e9d5527cafcaa7c6c6
#
_cell.length_a   1.000
_cell.length_b   1.000
_cell.length_c   1.000
_cell.angle_alpha   90.00
_cell.angle_beta   90.00
_cell.angle_gamma   90.00
#
_symmetry.space_group_name_H-M   'P 1'
#
loop_
_entity.id
_entity.type
_entity.pdbx_description
1 polymer ?
#
loop_
_entity_poly.entity_id
_entity_poly.type
_entity_poly.pdbx_seq_one_letter_code
_entity_poly.pdbx_strand_id
1 'polypeptide(L)'
;INHGETIWRTFESQVRETVGLSEDETRIYSKTMNDSIVCFATQGNTPKKLWASNVGFGYEHAPSMPQEKEGVMYGSTKEGLIFALNAQTGEVIWKHKIGNSLINTVVPLNKKEVLFTATSGEVGLLRMK
;
A
#
# COMPACT_ATOMS: atom_id res chain seq x y z
N ILE A 1 -32.51 15.42 4.77
CA ILE A 1 -31.14 15.41 4.28
C ILE A 1 -30.20 14.98 5.40
N ASN A 2 -29.38 13.98 5.13
CA ASN A 2 -28.39 13.52 6.07
C ASN A 2 -27.07 14.27 5.87
N HIS A 3 -26.40 14.56 6.97
CA HIS A 3 -25.10 15.22 6.95
C HIS A 3 -24.01 14.20 7.28
N GLY A 4 -22.88 14.33 6.61
CA GLY A 4 -21.70 13.57 6.97
C GLY A 4 -21.07 14.14 8.24
N GLU A 5 -20.44 13.28 9.00
CA GLU A 5 -19.66 13.65 10.16
C GLU A 5 -18.24 13.12 10.03
N THR A 6 -17.25 13.98 10.24
CA THR A 6 -15.85 13.57 10.26
C THR A 6 -15.53 13.02 11.65
N ILE A 7 -15.27 11.70 11.74
CA ILE A 7 -14.95 11.07 13.00
C ILE A 7 -13.54 11.45 13.46
N TRP A 8 -12.56 11.40 12.52
CA TRP A 8 -11.20 11.88 12.78
C TRP A 8 -10.48 12.20 11.49
N ARG A 9 -9.44 12.99 11.59
CA ARG A 9 -8.52 13.28 10.48
C ARG A 9 -7.14 13.65 11.04
N THR A 10 -6.09 13.46 10.23
CA THR A 10 -4.73 13.79 10.61
C THR A 10 -3.92 14.22 9.39
N PHE A 11 -2.92 15.07 9.60
CA PHE A 11 -2.01 15.55 8.55
C PHE A 11 -0.55 15.18 8.83
N GLU A 12 -0.30 14.48 9.92
CA GLU A 12 1.07 14.20 10.40
C GLU A 12 1.92 13.43 9.42
N SER A 13 1.32 12.50 8.69
CA SER A 13 2.08 11.57 7.84
C SER A 13 2.24 12.03 6.40
N GLN A 14 1.70 13.18 6.04
CA GLN A 14 1.77 13.71 4.68
C GLN A 14 1.41 12.66 3.63
N VAL A 15 0.27 12.02 3.82
CA VAL A 15 -0.21 10.94 2.99
C VAL A 15 -0.55 11.46 1.59
N ARG A 16 -0.26 10.63 0.60
CA ARG A 16 -0.66 10.88 -0.80
C ARG A 16 -2.05 10.31 -1.09
N GLU A 17 -2.39 10.31 -2.34
CA GLU A 17 -3.73 10.06 -2.87
C GLU A 17 -4.24 8.65 -2.67
N THR A 18 -3.34 7.67 -2.57
CA THR A 18 -3.73 6.28 -2.58
C THR A 18 -3.96 5.74 -1.18
N VAL A 19 -5.04 4.99 -1.03
CA VAL A 19 -5.36 4.33 0.22
C VAL A 19 -5.75 2.89 -0.06
N GLY A 20 -5.28 1.97 0.77
CA GLY A 20 -5.69 0.58 0.76
C GLY A 20 -6.39 0.23 2.05
N LEU A 21 -7.28 -0.75 2.00
CA LEU A 21 -8.04 -1.23 3.15
C LEU A 21 -7.62 -2.68 3.44
N SER A 22 -7.45 -3.01 4.72
CA SER A 22 -7.20 -4.39 5.11
C SER A 22 -8.41 -5.28 4.84
N GLU A 23 -8.21 -6.59 4.68
CA GLU A 23 -9.30 -7.53 4.42
C GLU A 23 -10.35 -7.52 5.52
N ASP A 24 -9.95 -7.35 6.77
CA ASP A 24 -10.88 -7.28 7.92
C ASP A 24 -11.41 -5.87 8.18
N GLU A 25 -11.02 -4.89 7.34
CA GLU A 25 -11.46 -3.49 7.42
C GLU A 25 -11.02 -2.76 8.69
N THR A 26 -10.07 -3.30 9.44
CA THR A 26 -9.59 -2.68 10.69
C THR A 26 -8.40 -1.74 10.48
N ARG A 27 -7.76 -1.77 9.31
CA ARG A 27 -6.57 -0.96 9.01
C ARG A 27 -6.67 -0.34 7.63
N ILE A 28 -6.13 0.85 7.50
CA ILE A 28 -5.90 1.47 6.19
C ILE A 28 -4.41 1.69 5.99
N TYR A 29 -3.98 1.58 4.74
CA TYR A 29 -2.59 1.75 4.33
C TYR A 29 -2.50 2.89 3.34
N SER A 30 -1.51 3.75 3.50
CA SER A 30 -1.30 4.85 2.56
C SER A 30 0.19 5.09 2.33
N LYS A 31 0.52 5.53 1.13
CA LYS A 31 1.87 6.00 0.81
C LYS A 31 2.03 7.42 1.32
N THR A 32 3.18 7.71 1.93
CA THR A 32 3.54 9.06 2.28
C THR A 32 4.25 9.74 1.12
N MET A 33 4.52 11.02 1.25
CA MET A 33 5.29 11.77 0.25
C MET A 33 6.73 11.28 0.15
N ASN A 34 7.22 10.61 1.16
CA ASN A 34 8.61 10.15 1.26
C ASN A 34 8.64 8.68 1.64
N ASP A 35 9.23 7.85 0.80
CA ASP A 35 9.69 6.48 1.09
C ASP A 35 8.79 5.51 1.87
N SER A 36 7.72 5.95 2.53
CA SER A 36 7.10 5.14 3.56
C SER A 36 5.66 4.75 3.25
N ILE A 37 5.26 3.61 3.79
CA ILE A 37 3.87 3.22 3.93
C ILE A 37 3.49 3.44 5.38
N VAL A 38 2.34 4.04 5.63
CA VAL A 38 1.81 4.25 6.96
C VAL A 38 0.49 3.50 7.11
N CYS A 39 0.27 2.94 8.29
CA CYS A 39 -0.93 2.20 8.63
C CYS A 39 -1.66 2.85 9.79
N PHE A 40 -2.94 3.11 9.61
CA PHE A 40 -3.81 3.63 10.66
C PHE A 40 -4.93 2.65 10.96
N ALA A 41 -5.37 2.62 12.22
CA ALA A 41 -6.57 1.90 12.60
C ALA A 41 -7.80 2.62 12.05
N THR A 42 -8.80 1.86 11.59
CA THR A 42 -10.07 2.43 11.13
C THR A 42 -11.04 2.74 12.27
N GLN A 43 -10.85 2.10 13.40
CA GLN A 43 -11.76 2.19 14.54
C GLN A 43 -11.30 3.25 15.54
N GLY A 44 -12.25 3.75 16.33
CA GLY A 44 -11.98 4.76 17.32
C GLY A 44 -12.33 6.17 16.87
N ASN A 45 -12.28 7.13 17.79
CA ASN A 45 -12.66 8.52 17.55
C ASN A 45 -11.46 9.45 17.33
N THR A 46 -10.26 8.92 17.43
CA THR A 46 -9.01 9.67 17.18
C THR A 46 -8.12 8.87 16.24
N PRO A 47 -7.29 9.54 15.43
CA PRO A 47 -6.38 8.83 14.55
C PRO A 47 -5.36 8.04 15.35
N LYS A 48 -5.17 6.78 14.99
CA LYS A 48 -4.20 5.91 15.64
C LYS A 48 -3.30 5.29 14.59
N LYS A 49 -2.06 5.75 14.54
CA LYS A 49 -1.04 5.18 13.68
C LYS A 49 -0.51 3.90 14.31
N LEU A 50 -0.64 2.77 13.60
CA LEU A 50 -0.22 1.47 14.08
C LEU A 50 1.24 1.20 13.75
N TRP A 51 1.68 1.58 12.55
CA TRP A 51 3.08 1.48 12.15
C TRP A 51 3.34 2.36 10.94
N ALA A 52 4.63 2.61 10.71
CA ALA A 52 5.13 3.23 9.47
C ALA A 52 6.35 2.43 9.03
N SER A 53 6.43 2.13 7.74
CA SER A 53 7.51 1.32 7.18
C SER A 53 8.21 2.06 6.06
N ASN A 54 9.51 2.26 6.19
CA ASN A 54 10.31 2.86 5.13
C ASN A 54 10.63 1.79 4.08
N VAL A 55 10.10 1.97 2.87
CA VAL A 55 10.30 1.03 1.77
C VAL A 55 11.39 1.51 0.81
N GLY A 56 11.78 2.78 0.89
CA GLY A 56 12.88 3.33 0.12
C GLY A 56 12.54 3.66 -1.33
N PHE A 57 11.27 3.98 -1.63
CA PHE A 57 10.87 4.32 -3.01
C PHE A 57 11.08 5.80 -3.37
N GLY A 58 11.48 6.64 -2.42
CA GLY A 58 11.65 8.06 -2.65
C GLY A 58 10.36 8.83 -2.81
N TYR A 59 10.47 10.04 -3.33
CA TYR A 59 9.31 10.87 -3.63
C TYR A 59 8.64 10.38 -4.92
N GLU A 60 7.37 10.02 -4.83
CA GLU A 60 6.65 9.57 -6.02
C GLU A 60 5.15 9.87 -5.96
N HIS A 61 4.54 9.85 -7.14
CA HIS A 61 3.11 10.02 -7.35
C HIS A 61 2.45 8.77 -7.95
N ALA A 62 2.98 7.59 -7.66
CA ALA A 62 2.44 6.38 -8.26
C ALA A 62 1.00 6.14 -7.81
N PRO A 63 0.08 5.89 -8.75
CA PRO A 63 -1.33 5.76 -8.45
C PRO A 63 -1.75 4.42 -7.85
N SER A 64 -0.85 3.44 -7.84
CA SER A 64 -1.21 2.10 -7.35
C SER A 64 -1.56 2.11 -5.87
N MET A 65 -2.71 1.56 -5.55
CA MET A 65 -3.18 1.45 -4.17
C MET A 65 -2.54 0.25 -3.48
N PRO A 66 -2.17 0.38 -2.21
CA PRO A 66 -1.79 -0.80 -1.41
C PRO A 66 -2.96 -1.77 -1.31
N GLN A 67 -2.68 -3.06 -1.45
CA GLN A 67 -3.70 -4.12 -1.40
C GLN A 67 -3.25 -5.21 -0.42
N GLU A 68 -4.15 -5.67 0.41
CA GLU A 68 -3.86 -6.73 1.37
C GLU A 68 -4.54 -8.04 0.99
N LYS A 69 -3.85 -9.14 1.22
CA LYS A 69 -4.40 -10.49 1.10
C LYS A 69 -3.68 -11.43 2.06
N GLU A 70 -4.44 -12.14 2.87
CA GLU A 70 -3.90 -13.15 3.81
C GLU A 70 -2.78 -12.61 4.71
N GLY A 71 -2.92 -11.36 5.19
CA GLY A 71 -1.96 -10.77 6.11
C GLY A 71 -0.72 -10.17 5.45
N VAL A 72 -0.67 -10.12 4.12
CA VAL A 72 0.42 -9.51 3.36
C VAL A 72 -0.10 -8.29 2.61
N MET A 73 0.52 -7.14 2.82
CA MET A 73 0.19 -5.92 2.11
C MET A 73 1.15 -5.74 0.95
N TYR A 74 0.61 -5.64 -0.26
CA TYR A 74 1.38 -5.42 -1.47
C TYR A 74 1.28 -3.97 -1.92
N GLY A 75 2.39 -3.44 -2.39
CA GLY A 75 2.43 -2.13 -2.99
C GLY A 75 3.42 -2.09 -4.16
N SER A 76 3.40 -0.98 -4.88
CA SER A 76 4.28 -0.83 -6.03
C SER A 76 4.70 0.62 -6.23
N THR A 77 5.69 0.82 -7.09
CA THR A 77 6.28 2.13 -7.34
C THR A 77 6.24 2.49 -8.82
N LYS A 78 6.50 3.76 -9.09
CA LYS A 78 6.58 4.29 -10.46
C LYS A 78 7.78 3.74 -11.25
N GLU A 79 8.76 3.17 -10.58
CA GLU A 79 9.98 2.66 -11.20
C GLU A 79 10.02 1.14 -11.30
N GLY A 80 8.87 0.50 -11.22
CA GLY A 80 8.77 -0.93 -11.46
C GLY A 80 9.07 -1.84 -10.28
N LEU A 81 9.10 -1.30 -9.07
CA LEU A 81 9.26 -2.10 -7.86
C LEU A 81 7.91 -2.58 -7.35
N ILE A 82 7.83 -3.86 -6.99
CA ILE A 82 6.71 -4.41 -6.21
C ILE A 82 7.30 -4.85 -4.88
N PHE A 83 6.58 -4.56 -3.80
CA PHE A 83 7.03 -4.91 -2.46
C PHE A 83 5.89 -5.53 -1.65
N ALA A 84 6.27 -6.33 -0.66
CA ALA A 84 5.33 -6.95 0.25
C ALA A 84 5.74 -6.68 1.70
N LEU A 85 4.77 -6.31 2.50
CA LEU A 85 4.96 -6.01 3.92
C LEU A 85 4.06 -6.92 4.76
N ASN A 86 4.50 -7.21 5.97
CA ASN A 86 3.62 -7.80 6.97
C ASN A 86 2.55 -6.77 7.33
N ALA A 87 1.29 -7.10 7.13
CA ALA A 87 0.19 -6.16 7.29
C ALA A 87 0.01 -5.69 8.74
N GLN A 88 0.41 -6.48 9.73
CA GLN A 88 0.27 -6.14 11.13
C GLN A 88 1.43 -5.28 11.66
N THR A 89 2.64 -5.50 11.14
CA THR A 89 3.85 -4.89 11.70
C THR A 89 4.51 -3.86 10.78
N GLY A 90 4.24 -3.92 9.46
CA GLY A 90 4.91 -3.11 8.47
C GLY A 90 6.30 -3.61 8.08
N GLU A 91 6.73 -4.75 8.62
CA GLU A 91 8.03 -5.33 8.27
C GLU A 91 8.07 -5.71 6.80
N VAL A 92 9.16 -5.34 6.10
CA VAL A 92 9.35 -5.69 4.70
C VAL A 92 9.62 -7.19 4.57
N ILE A 93 8.75 -7.89 3.83
CA ILE A 93 8.93 -9.33 3.58
C ILE A 93 9.84 -9.53 2.37
N TRP A 94 9.57 -8.81 1.27
CA TRP A 94 10.42 -8.83 0.09
C TRP A 94 10.16 -7.63 -0.80
N LYS A 95 11.10 -7.39 -1.72
CA LYS A 95 11.01 -6.42 -2.79
C LYS A 95 11.47 -7.07 -4.08
N HIS A 96 10.83 -6.76 -5.20
CA HIS A 96 11.23 -7.28 -6.49
C HIS A 96 11.03 -6.22 -7.57
N LYS A 97 12.06 -5.97 -8.34
CA LYS A 97 12.00 -5.01 -9.45
C LYS A 97 11.63 -5.75 -10.73
N ILE A 98 10.49 -5.41 -11.32
CA ILE A 98 10.00 -6.00 -12.55
C ILE A 98 10.71 -5.38 -13.77
N GLY A 99 10.89 -4.08 -13.75
CA GLY A 99 11.47 -3.33 -14.85
C GLY A 99 11.62 -1.88 -14.44
N ASN A 100 11.50 -0.95 -15.38
CA ASN A 100 11.64 0.49 -15.09
C ASN A 100 10.33 1.26 -15.30
N SER A 101 9.26 0.58 -15.69
CA SER A 101 7.97 1.23 -15.94
C SER A 101 7.14 1.29 -14.68
N LEU A 102 6.29 2.31 -14.61
CA LEU A 102 5.35 2.46 -13.52
C LEU A 102 4.42 1.25 -13.44
N ILE A 103 4.25 0.72 -12.25
CA ILE A 103 3.28 -0.34 -11.98
C ILE A 103 1.94 0.32 -11.66
N ASN A 104 0.96 0.11 -12.51
CA ASN A 104 -0.36 0.72 -12.37
C ASN A 104 -1.19 0.09 -11.26
N THR A 105 -1.17 -1.23 -11.19
CA THR A 105 -2.08 -1.98 -10.33
C THR A 105 -1.39 -3.23 -9.82
N VAL A 106 -1.64 -3.55 -8.56
CA VAL A 106 -1.29 -4.83 -7.98
C VAL A 106 -2.56 -5.47 -7.43
N VAL A 107 -2.77 -6.75 -7.74
CA VAL A 107 -3.94 -7.51 -7.27
C VAL A 107 -3.43 -8.80 -6.65
N PRO A 108 -3.36 -8.87 -5.32
CA PRO A 108 -2.90 -10.09 -4.67
C PRO A 108 -3.91 -11.22 -4.83
N LEU A 109 -3.43 -12.41 -5.13
CA LEU A 109 -4.25 -13.62 -5.18
C LEU A 109 -4.21 -14.36 -3.84
N ASN A 110 -3.07 -14.30 -3.17
CA ASN A 110 -2.84 -14.91 -1.87
C ASN A 110 -1.58 -14.28 -1.27
N LYS A 111 -1.10 -14.80 -0.15
CA LYS A 111 0.08 -14.27 0.54
C LYS A 111 1.40 -14.44 -0.22
N LYS A 112 1.40 -15.16 -1.36
CA LYS A 112 2.62 -15.44 -2.13
C LYS A 112 2.53 -15.02 -3.59
N GLU A 113 1.36 -14.68 -4.09
CA GLU A 113 1.17 -14.40 -5.51
C GLU A 113 0.44 -13.09 -5.71
N VAL A 114 0.93 -12.28 -6.64
CA VAL A 114 0.34 -11.00 -6.97
C VAL A 114 0.34 -10.80 -8.49
N LEU A 115 -0.80 -10.39 -9.01
CA LEU A 115 -0.93 -9.94 -10.40
C LEU A 115 -0.54 -8.46 -10.47
N PHE A 116 0.02 -8.04 -11.59
CA PHE A 116 0.35 -6.63 -11.79
C PHE A 116 0.16 -6.22 -13.23
N THR A 117 -0.04 -4.91 -13.43
CA THR A 117 -0.01 -4.28 -14.76
C THR A 117 0.95 -3.11 -14.72
N ALA A 118 1.67 -2.89 -15.81
CA ALA A 118 2.63 -1.80 -15.95
C ALA A 118 2.30 -0.93 -17.15
N THR A 119 2.75 0.32 -17.12
CA THR A 119 2.55 1.27 -18.23
C THR A 119 3.23 0.86 -19.53
N SER A 120 4.18 -0.07 -19.47
CA SER A 120 4.79 -0.67 -20.67
C SER A 120 3.84 -1.58 -21.45
N GLY A 121 2.63 -1.83 -20.93
CA GLY A 121 1.67 -2.77 -21.50
C GLY A 121 1.81 -4.19 -20.98
N GLU A 122 2.63 -4.38 -19.98
CA GLU A 122 2.91 -5.69 -19.39
C GLU A 122 1.82 -6.07 -18.39
N VAL A 123 1.41 -7.33 -18.45
CA VAL A 123 0.55 -7.99 -17.45
C VAL A 123 1.33 -9.21 -16.96
N GLY A 124 1.48 -9.35 -15.67
CA GLY A 124 2.27 -10.44 -15.13
C GLY A 124 1.75 -11.00 -13.83
N LEU A 125 2.24 -12.18 -13.49
CA LEU A 125 2.02 -12.83 -12.22
C LEU A 125 3.39 -13.01 -11.55
N LEU A 126 3.53 -12.45 -10.37
CA LEU A 126 4.74 -12.57 -9.56
C LEU A 126 4.47 -13.52 -8.40
N ARG A 127 5.36 -14.49 -8.22
CA ARG A 127 5.28 -15.45 -7.12
C ARG A 127 6.49 -15.30 -6.23
N MET A 128 6.27 -15.19 -4.94
CA MET A 128 7.31 -15.21 -3.93
C MET A 128 7.79 -16.66 -3.74
N LYS A 129 9.07 -16.86 -3.83
CA LYS A 129 9.68 -18.18 -3.63
C LYS A 129 9.94 -18.50 -2.15
#